data_ea6a352b18ceeede6c601c70fb9bff98
#
_entry.id   ea6a352b18ceeede6c601c70fb9bff98
#
_cell.length_a   1.000
_cell.length_b   1.000
_cell.length_c   1.000
_cell.angle_alpha   90.00
_cell.angle_beta   90.00
_cell.angle_gamma   90.00
#
_symmetry.space_group_name_H-M   'P 1'
#
loop_
_entity.id
_entity.type
_entity.pdbx_description
1 polymer ?
#
loop_
_entity_poly.entity_id
_entity_poly.type
_entity_poly.pdbx_seq_one_letter_code
_entity_poly.pdbx_strand_id
1 'polypeptide(L)'
;MSQVQIVEGNYRGQQMAGVVGQLVKPYKRFAKPMTGYAGFVTIKVGADVVRVKVQGTKGYKTVSGDVASTQNIMALQTTEIEEPVVEETDEQVIERLRERFEILNEMSQASVDGVVRGMVVTGPPGVGKTFGVEKVLEKSSMFDKLAGRPEKYGVEKGAASAIGLYMLLFRYADEGSVLVLDDCDSILFDEISLNLLKAALDSGKKRMISWKAESSALRREGIPEKFEFRGSIIFITNLKFDKTKGKIKDHLEAIMSRCHYLDLTMDTMRERILRVKQIVADGMLKDYKIDQEGEDEIVNFMQKNSGRLREVSLRMVTKLADLYKMNPNRWQSLAESTCIKR
;
A
#
# COMPACT_ATOMS: atom_id res chain seq x y z
N MET A 1 19.39 41.90 -13.26
CA MET A 1 19.34 40.44 -13.57
C MET A 1 18.49 40.26 -14.80
N SER A 2 18.91 39.46 -15.79
CA SER A 2 18.21 39.34 -17.07
C SER A 2 16.88 38.58 -16.90
N GLN A 3 15.81 39.12 -17.42
CA GLN A 3 14.53 38.42 -17.54
C GLN A 3 14.54 37.56 -18.81
N VAL A 4 13.93 36.39 -18.73
CA VAL A 4 13.82 35.48 -19.86
C VAL A 4 12.39 34.97 -19.99
N GLN A 5 11.94 34.81 -21.23
CA GLN A 5 10.67 34.18 -21.58
C GLN A 5 10.95 32.79 -22.13
N ILE A 6 10.26 31.80 -21.61
CA ILE A 6 10.30 30.43 -22.14
C ILE A 6 9.49 30.41 -23.44
N VAL A 7 10.13 30.00 -24.54
CA VAL A 7 9.48 29.84 -25.86
C VAL A 7 8.86 28.46 -25.95
N GLU A 8 9.64 27.45 -25.56
CA GLU A 8 9.19 26.04 -25.54
C GLU A 8 9.91 25.31 -24.44
N GLY A 9 9.16 24.81 -23.47
CA GLY A 9 9.74 24.11 -22.31
C GLY A 9 8.71 23.39 -21.45
N ASN A 10 9.21 22.51 -20.59
CA ASN A 10 8.38 21.72 -19.69
C ASN A 10 8.99 21.71 -18.27
N TYR A 11 8.12 21.81 -17.27
CA TYR A 11 8.46 21.66 -15.86
C TYR A 11 7.49 20.69 -15.21
N ARG A 12 7.97 19.54 -14.72
CA ARG A 12 7.18 18.49 -14.06
C ARG A 12 5.95 18.01 -14.84
N GLY A 13 6.03 17.98 -16.17
CA GLY A 13 4.91 17.58 -17.03
C GLY A 13 4.10 18.76 -17.60
N GLN A 14 4.20 19.96 -17.01
CA GLN A 14 3.48 21.15 -17.47
C GLN A 14 4.27 21.91 -18.56
N GLN A 15 3.56 22.38 -19.60
CA GLN A 15 4.11 23.24 -20.61
C GLN A 15 4.37 24.64 -20.04
N MET A 16 5.57 25.16 -20.25
CA MET A 16 6.01 26.47 -19.74
C MET A 16 6.15 27.55 -20.82
N ALA A 17 5.61 27.32 -22.01
CA ALA A 17 5.67 28.28 -23.10
C ALA A 17 4.99 29.60 -22.71
N GLY A 18 5.65 30.74 -22.99
CA GLY A 18 5.16 32.07 -22.64
C GLY A 18 5.51 32.55 -21.23
N VAL A 19 5.94 31.68 -20.32
CA VAL A 19 6.29 32.07 -18.95
C VAL A 19 7.53 32.96 -18.93
N VAL A 20 7.44 34.10 -18.24
CA VAL A 20 8.54 35.03 -18.01
C VAL A 20 9.05 34.86 -16.59
N GLY A 21 10.36 34.79 -16.45
CA GLY A 21 10.99 34.68 -15.14
C GLY A 21 12.39 35.30 -15.12
N GLN A 22 12.91 35.54 -13.92
CA GLN A 22 14.27 36.03 -13.73
C GLN A 22 15.27 34.87 -13.92
N LEU A 23 16.26 35.06 -14.81
CA LEU A 23 17.28 34.06 -15.06
C LEU A 23 18.18 33.89 -13.85
N VAL A 24 18.17 32.68 -13.28
CA VAL A 24 19.02 32.28 -12.11
C VAL A 24 20.28 31.56 -12.59
N LYS A 25 20.13 30.62 -13.53
CA LYS A 25 21.27 29.93 -14.18
C LYS A 25 20.99 29.79 -15.67
N PRO A 26 21.99 30.06 -16.54
CA PRO A 26 21.86 29.91 -17.97
C PRO A 26 21.65 28.47 -18.40
N TYR A 27 21.34 28.26 -19.67
CA TYR A 27 21.12 26.97 -20.26
C TYR A 27 22.27 25.98 -19.94
N LYS A 28 21.90 24.81 -19.49
CA LYS A 28 22.81 23.68 -19.29
C LYS A 28 22.30 22.46 -20.04
N ARG A 29 23.16 21.90 -20.89
CA ARG A 29 22.86 20.70 -21.67
C ARG A 29 22.79 19.47 -20.77
N PHE A 30 21.90 18.52 -21.07
CA PHE A 30 21.88 17.21 -20.41
C PHE A 30 23.09 16.38 -20.84
N ALA A 31 23.65 15.58 -19.91
CA ALA A 31 24.71 14.62 -20.22
C ALA A 31 24.23 13.51 -21.17
N LYS A 32 22.95 13.12 -21.06
CA LYS A 32 22.24 12.23 -21.99
C LYS A 32 20.98 12.94 -22.48
N PRO A 33 20.79 13.13 -23.80
CA PRO A 33 19.59 13.78 -24.33
C PRO A 33 18.35 13.00 -23.94
N MET A 34 17.29 13.72 -23.55
CA MET A 34 15.96 13.15 -23.35
C MET A 34 15.12 13.45 -24.58
N THR A 35 14.20 12.55 -24.92
CA THR A 35 13.29 12.74 -26.06
C THR A 35 12.56 14.08 -25.95
N GLY A 36 12.76 14.96 -26.93
CA GLY A 36 12.15 16.29 -27.01
C GLY A 36 12.86 17.42 -26.25
N TYR A 37 13.90 17.15 -25.42
CA TYR A 37 14.59 18.18 -24.64
C TYR A 37 16.10 17.97 -24.64
N ALA A 38 16.86 19.05 -24.95
CA ALA A 38 18.32 19.00 -25.03
C ALA A 38 19.03 19.47 -23.74
N GLY A 39 18.32 20.18 -22.84
CA GLY A 39 18.87 20.72 -21.61
C GLY A 39 17.81 21.41 -20.76
N PHE A 40 18.27 22.26 -19.85
CA PHE A 40 17.39 23.04 -18.97
C PHE A 40 17.94 24.45 -18.70
N VAL A 41 17.04 25.37 -18.40
CA VAL A 41 17.31 26.69 -17.85
C VAL A 41 16.71 26.81 -16.45
N THR A 42 17.38 27.52 -15.55
CA THR A 42 16.86 27.77 -14.20
C THR A 42 16.38 29.19 -14.10
N ILE A 43 15.10 29.37 -13.84
CA ILE A 43 14.45 30.68 -13.71
C ILE A 43 13.74 30.82 -12.38
N LYS A 44 13.60 32.06 -11.91
CA LYS A 44 12.76 32.39 -10.75
C LYS A 44 11.44 32.95 -11.26
N VAL A 45 10.34 32.35 -10.88
CA VAL A 45 8.98 32.79 -11.21
C VAL A 45 8.25 33.02 -9.87
N GLY A 46 7.94 34.27 -9.56
CA GLY A 46 7.42 34.64 -8.25
C GLY A 46 8.43 34.33 -7.11
N ALA A 47 8.02 33.53 -6.13
CA ALA A 47 8.86 33.07 -5.03
C ALA A 47 9.69 31.82 -5.36
N ASP A 48 9.33 31.09 -6.41
CA ASP A 48 9.87 29.76 -6.73
C ASP A 48 11.01 29.80 -7.74
N VAL A 49 12.02 28.93 -7.51
CA VAL A 49 13.12 28.70 -8.46
C VAL A 49 12.91 27.35 -9.14
N VAL A 50 12.64 27.40 -10.45
CA VAL A 50 12.26 26.23 -11.23
C VAL A 50 13.29 25.91 -12.34
N ARG A 51 13.48 24.60 -12.63
CA ARG A 51 14.31 24.15 -13.75
C ARG A 51 13.41 23.71 -14.89
N VAL A 52 13.34 24.53 -15.93
CA VAL A 52 12.52 24.27 -17.11
C VAL A 52 13.34 23.52 -18.14
N LYS A 53 12.87 22.34 -18.58
CA LYS A 53 13.47 21.59 -19.68
C LYS A 53 13.16 22.30 -20.98
N VAL A 54 14.19 22.50 -21.83
CA VAL A 54 14.06 23.21 -23.10
C VAL A 54 14.77 22.46 -24.23
N GLN A 55 14.34 22.69 -25.48
CA GLN A 55 14.93 22.02 -26.65
C GLN A 55 16.34 22.53 -27.03
N GLY A 56 16.85 23.54 -26.35
CA GLY A 56 18.16 24.11 -26.54
C GLY A 56 18.18 25.59 -26.16
N THR A 57 19.18 26.32 -26.61
CA THR A 57 19.29 27.78 -26.40
C THR A 57 18.16 28.58 -27.05
N LYS A 58 17.48 28.03 -28.06
CA LYS A 58 16.31 28.63 -28.73
C LYS A 58 15.01 28.45 -27.90
N GLY A 59 15.00 27.60 -26.88
CA GLY A 59 13.83 27.32 -26.05
C GLY A 59 13.49 28.44 -25.03
N TYR A 60 14.31 29.50 -24.95
CA TYR A 60 14.02 30.74 -24.21
C TYR A 60 14.62 31.96 -24.87
N LYS A 61 14.05 33.14 -24.61
CA LYS A 61 14.52 34.44 -25.12
C LYS A 61 14.80 35.39 -23.96
N THR A 62 15.85 36.20 -24.07
CA THR A 62 16.10 37.29 -23.13
C THR A 62 15.13 38.43 -23.44
N VAL A 63 14.44 38.95 -22.46
CA VAL A 63 13.53 40.08 -22.58
C VAL A 63 14.27 41.34 -22.10
N SER A 64 14.54 42.27 -23.03
CA SER A 64 15.11 43.58 -22.71
C SER A 64 13.98 44.58 -22.60
N GLY A 65 13.70 45.09 -21.42
CA GLY A 65 12.72 46.18 -21.24
C GLY A 65 11.90 45.99 -19.94
N ASP A 66 11.69 47.10 -19.26
CA ASP A 66 10.75 47.20 -18.13
C ASP A 66 9.34 46.82 -18.63
N VAL A 67 8.87 45.69 -18.25
CA VAL A 67 7.47 45.33 -18.41
C VAL A 67 6.82 45.24 -17.04
N ALA A 68 6.21 46.35 -16.68
CA ALA A 68 5.06 46.36 -15.82
C ALA A 68 4.03 45.40 -16.39
N SER A 69 3.74 44.34 -15.70
CA SER A 69 2.39 43.87 -15.43
C SER A 69 2.41 42.47 -14.82
N THR A 70 2.35 42.48 -13.51
CA THR A 70 1.88 41.39 -12.65
C THR A 70 0.47 40.87 -13.07
N GLN A 71 -0.19 41.56 -13.98
CA GLN A 71 -1.56 41.21 -14.43
C GLN A 71 -1.63 40.08 -15.45
N ASN A 72 -0.57 39.79 -16.21
CA ASN A 72 -0.59 38.68 -17.16
C ASN A 72 -0.19 37.33 -16.55
N ILE A 73 0.31 37.34 -15.32
CA ILE A 73 0.61 36.09 -14.59
C ILE A 73 -0.66 35.49 -13.97
N MET A 74 -1.64 36.35 -13.66
CA MET A 74 -2.95 35.90 -13.18
C MET A 74 -3.87 35.35 -14.28
N ALA A 75 -3.67 35.72 -15.53
CA ALA A 75 -4.53 35.27 -16.64
C ALA A 75 -4.15 33.87 -17.18
N LEU A 76 -2.96 33.33 -16.85
CA LEU A 76 -2.56 31.96 -17.21
C LEU A 76 -2.78 30.96 -16.07
N GLN A 77 -3.27 31.42 -14.90
CA GLN A 77 -3.71 30.55 -13.80
C GLN A 77 -5.19 30.15 -13.88
N THR A 78 -5.87 30.57 -14.94
CA THR A 78 -7.31 30.28 -15.05
C THR A 78 -7.63 29.69 -16.41
N THR A 79 -7.39 28.42 -16.55
CA THR A 79 -8.27 27.43 -17.20
C THR A 79 -7.73 26.01 -17.02
N GLU A 80 -7.24 25.65 -15.84
CA GLU A 80 -7.73 24.43 -15.25
C GLU A 80 -8.92 24.90 -14.43
N ILE A 81 -10.11 24.59 -14.91
CA ILE A 81 -11.25 24.40 -14.04
C ILE A 81 -10.73 23.29 -13.10
N GLU A 82 -10.11 23.70 -11.96
CA GLU A 82 -10.24 22.86 -10.78
C GLU A 82 -11.76 22.75 -10.66
N GLU A 83 -12.33 21.64 -11.16
CA GLU A 83 -13.57 21.15 -10.62
C GLU A 83 -13.37 21.32 -9.13
N PRO A 84 -14.23 22.06 -8.43
CA PRO A 84 -14.09 22.24 -6.99
C PRO A 84 -13.84 20.82 -6.49
N VAL A 85 -12.70 20.59 -5.83
CA VAL A 85 -12.44 19.34 -5.14
C VAL A 85 -13.58 19.28 -4.15
N VAL A 86 -14.67 18.64 -4.56
CA VAL A 86 -15.81 18.39 -3.70
C VAL A 86 -15.21 17.47 -2.66
N GLU A 87 -14.89 18.04 -1.50
CA GLU A 87 -14.38 17.23 -0.40
C GLU A 87 -15.41 16.13 -0.20
N GLU A 88 -14.98 14.88 -0.41
CA GLU A 88 -15.85 13.72 -0.18
C GLU A 88 -16.49 13.86 1.19
N THR A 89 -17.79 13.63 1.27
CA THR A 89 -18.47 13.56 2.57
C THR A 89 -17.95 12.36 3.38
N ASP A 90 -18.21 12.33 4.68
CA ASP A 90 -17.79 11.20 5.51
C ASP A 90 -18.44 9.89 5.05
N GLU A 91 -19.69 9.95 4.58
CA GLU A 91 -20.43 8.82 4.04
C GLU A 91 -19.78 8.28 2.74
N GLN A 92 -19.35 9.18 1.85
CA GLN A 92 -18.68 8.81 0.61
C GLN A 92 -17.33 8.15 0.89
N VAL A 93 -16.57 8.69 1.85
CA VAL A 93 -15.28 8.08 2.27
C VAL A 93 -15.52 6.70 2.90
N ILE A 94 -16.53 6.55 3.76
CA ILE A 94 -16.88 5.27 4.39
C ILE A 94 -17.26 4.25 3.31
N GLU A 95 -18.08 4.63 2.33
CA GLU A 95 -18.51 3.74 1.26
C GLU A 95 -17.34 3.30 0.38
N ARG A 96 -16.46 4.24 -0.02
CA ARG A 96 -15.23 3.92 -0.76
C ARG A 96 -14.29 2.98 0.02
N LEU A 97 -14.18 3.17 1.34
CA LEU A 97 -13.40 2.26 2.19
C LEU A 97 -14.07 0.89 2.29
N ARG A 98 -15.41 0.83 2.40
CA ARG A 98 -16.18 -0.41 2.42
C ARG A 98 -15.93 -1.21 1.14
N GLU A 99 -16.09 -0.59 -0.02
CA GLU A 99 -15.87 -1.21 -1.33
C GLU A 99 -14.46 -1.82 -1.45
N ARG A 100 -13.42 -1.12 -1.00
CA ARG A 100 -12.05 -1.67 -1.01
C ARG A 100 -11.91 -2.96 -0.19
N PHE A 101 -12.60 -3.06 0.95
CA PHE A 101 -12.56 -4.27 1.78
C PHE A 101 -13.50 -5.37 1.25
N GLU A 102 -14.55 -5.01 0.53
CA GLU A 102 -15.38 -5.97 -0.22
C GLU A 102 -14.56 -6.59 -1.36
N ILE A 103 -13.81 -5.79 -2.10
CA ILE A 103 -12.84 -6.29 -3.10
C ILE A 103 -11.81 -7.23 -2.46
N LEU A 104 -11.29 -6.93 -1.26
CA LEU A 104 -10.41 -7.84 -0.53
C LEU A 104 -11.08 -9.19 -0.28
N ASN A 105 -12.34 -9.20 0.15
CA ASN A 105 -13.09 -10.42 0.43
C ASN A 105 -13.33 -11.22 -0.86
N GLU A 106 -13.75 -10.56 -1.95
CA GLU A 106 -13.98 -11.18 -3.25
C GLU A 106 -12.69 -11.79 -3.81
N MET A 107 -11.58 -11.07 -3.76
CA MET A 107 -10.28 -11.54 -4.24
C MET A 107 -9.75 -12.70 -3.38
N SER A 108 -10.02 -12.69 -2.07
CA SER A 108 -9.69 -13.80 -1.17
C SER A 108 -10.51 -15.04 -1.52
N GLN A 109 -11.80 -14.87 -1.80
CA GLN A 109 -12.65 -15.97 -2.27
C GLN A 109 -12.19 -16.52 -3.63
N ALA A 110 -11.84 -15.64 -4.56
CA ALA A 110 -11.30 -16.04 -5.87
C ALA A 110 -9.96 -16.81 -5.74
N SER A 111 -9.19 -16.56 -4.66
CA SER A 111 -7.99 -17.36 -4.35
C SER A 111 -8.34 -18.76 -3.86
N VAL A 112 -9.40 -18.91 -3.06
CA VAL A 112 -9.95 -20.23 -2.65
C VAL A 112 -10.46 -21.01 -3.84
N ASP A 113 -11.15 -20.33 -4.76
CA ASP A 113 -11.73 -20.93 -5.96
C ASP A 113 -10.67 -21.26 -7.03
N GLY A 114 -9.38 -20.93 -6.77
CA GLY A 114 -8.26 -21.17 -7.69
C GLY A 114 -8.22 -20.28 -8.93
N VAL A 115 -9.07 -19.24 -8.99
CA VAL A 115 -9.11 -18.25 -10.07
C VAL A 115 -7.95 -17.28 -9.95
N VAL A 116 -7.67 -16.81 -8.71
CA VAL A 116 -6.56 -15.93 -8.39
C VAL A 116 -5.40 -16.73 -7.80
N ARG A 117 -4.30 -16.84 -8.54
CA ARG A 117 -3.11 -17.61 -8.14
C ARG A 117 -2.24 -16.88 -7.12
N GLY A 118 -2.23 -15.57 -7.17
CA GLY A 118 -1.43 -14.73 -6.29
C GLY A 118 -2.03 -13.35 -6.09
N MET A 119 -2.05 -12.89 -4.85
CA MET A 119 -2.50 -11.56 -4.47
C MET A 119 -1.53 -10.94 -3.46
N VAL A 120 -1.25 -9.65 -3.62
CA VAL A 120 -0.50 -8.83 -2.67
C VAL A 120 -1.44 -7.80 -2.07
N VAL A 121 -1.59 -7.81 -0.77
CA VAL A 121 -2.41 -6.86 -0.01
C VAL A 121 -1.50 -5.96 0.81
N THR A 122 -1.48 -4.68 0.48
CA THR A 122 -0.68 -3.68 1.20
C THR A 122 -1.58 -2.70 1.95
N GLY A 123 -0.99 -1.97 2.88
CA GLY A 123 -1.69 -0.94 3.65
C GLY A 123 -1.13 -0.78 5.05
N PRO A 124 -1.52 0.27 5.79
CA PRO A 124 -1.01 0.51 7.13
C PRO A 124 -1.37 -0.62 8.10
N PRO A 125 -0.59 -0.81 9.17
CA PRO A 125 -0.90 -1.81 10.18
C PRO A 125 -2.22 -1.49 10.90
N GLY A 126 -2.94 -2.54 11.30
CA GLY A 126 -4.15 -2.42 12.12
C GLY A 126 -5.38 -1.86 11.41
N VAL A 127 -5.48 -1.98 10.06
CA VAL A 127 -6.66 -1.58 9.27
C VAL A 127 -7.64 -2.74 9.01
N GLY A 128 -7.27 -3.97 9.38
CA GLY A 128 -8.12 -5.16 9.23
C GLY A 128 -7.78 -6.06 8.04
N LYS A 129 -6.59 -5.91 7.39
CA LYS A 129 -6.16 -6.75 6.25
C LYS A 129 -6.26 -8.24 6.56
N THR A 130 -5.50 -8.68 7.55
CA THR A 130 -5.43 -10.08 7.97
C THR A 130 -6.80 -10.61 8.38
N PHE A 131 -7.54 -9.84 9.18
CA PHE A 131 -8.88 -10.21 9.63
C PHE A 131 -9.84 -10.44 8.45
N GLY A 132 -9.82 -9.56 7.43
CA GLY A 132 -10.66 -9.71 6.24
C GLY A 132 -10.35 -11.01 5.48
N VAL A 133 -9.07 -11.30 5.25
CA VAL A 133 -8.63 -12.52 4.58
C VAL A 133 -8.98 -13.76 5.41
N GLU A 134 -8.61 -13.82 6.69
CA GLU A 134 -8.88 -14.96 7.57
C GLU A 134 -10.38 -15.28 7.64
N LYS A 135 -11.24 -14.27 7.77
CA LYS A 135 -12.70 -14.43 7.81
C LYS A 135 -13.27 -15.14 6.56
N VAL A 136 -12.75 -14.85 5.38
CA VAL A 136 -13.16 -15.52 4.13
C VAL A 136 -12.67 -16.96 4.11
N LEU A 137 -11.40 -17.19 4.49
CA LEU A 137 -10.80 -18.53 4.51
C LEU A 137 -11.47 -19.44 5.54
N GLU A 138 -11.76 -18.94 6.73
CA GLU A 138 -12.48 -19.67 7.77
C GLU A 138 -13.88 -20.08 7.31
N LYS A 139 -14.62 -19.15 6.68
CA LYS A 139 -15.95 -19.42 6.15
C LYS A 139 -15.91 -20.48 5.04
N SER A 140 -14.93 -20.43 4.14
CA SER A 140 -14.78 -21.39 3.05
C SER A 140 -14.37 -22.78 3.52
N SER A 141 -13.62 -22.90 4.61
CA SER A 141 -13.17 -24.19 5.17
C SER A 141 -14.11 -24.76 6.24
N MET A 142 -15.20 -24.08 6.58
CA MET A 142 -16.10 -24.51 7.67
C MET A 142 -16.66 -25.93 7.47
N PHE A 143 -17.03 -26.31 6.24
CA PHE A 143 -17.51 -27.65 5.93
C PHE A 143 -16.41 -28.71 6.04
N ASP A 144 -15.17 -28.40 5.65
CA ASP A 144 -14.04 -29.31 5.78
C ASP A 144 -13.72 -29.54 7.26
N LYS A 145 -13.75 -28.50 8.06
CA LYS A 145 -13.58 -28.54 9.53
C LYS A 145 -14.65 -29.40 10.20
N LEU A 146 -15.93 -29.23 9.87
CA LEU A 146 -17.04 -30.03 10.37
C LEU A 146 -16.94 -31.50 9.94
N ALA A 147 -16.40 -31.79 8.78
CA ALA A 147 -16.20 -33.13 8.24
C ALA A 147 -14.90 -33.80 8.74
N GLY A 148 -14.11 -33.12 9.62
CA GLY A 148 -12.82 -33.61 10.12
C GLY A 148 -11.74 -33.73 9.04
N ARG A 149 -11.88 -33.00 7.92
CA ARG A 149 -10.89 -32.93 6.84
C ARG A 149 -9.81 -31.89 7.18
N PRO A 150 -8.57 -32.04 6.66
CA PRO A 150 -7.53 -31.04 6.81
C PRO A 150 -7.95 -29.68 6.24
N GLU A 151 -7.59 -28.61 6.94
CA GLU A 151 -7.81 -27.25 6.43
C GLU A 151 -6.97 -27.02 5.18
N LYS A 152 -7.60 -26.45 4.16
CA LYS A 152 -6.95 -26.14 2.88
C LYS A 152 -6.27 -24.78 2.88
N TYR A 153 -6.19 -24.09 4.01
CA TYR A 153 -5.47 -22.83 4.11
C TYR A 153 -4.53 -22.80 5.32
N GLY A 154 -3.52 -21.97 5.25
CA GLY A 154 -2.65 -21.65 6.37
C GLY A 154 -2.26 -20.20 6.37
N VAL A 155 -2.19 -19.61 7.56
CA VAL A 155 -1.73 -18.24 7.76
C VAL A 155 -0.41 -18.31 8.52
N GLU A 156 0.66 -18.01 7.80
CA GLU A 156 2.02 -18.00 8.36
C GLU A 156 2.42 -16.57 8.68
N LYS A 157 2.90 -16.35 9.90
CA LYS A 157 3.28 -15.03 10.42
C LYS A 157 4.75 -15.02 10.85
N GLY A 158 5.48 -13.97 10.52
CA GLY A 158 6.86 -13.79 10.96
C GLY A 158 7.90 -14.25 9.94
N ALA A 159 8.98 -14.91 10.39
CA ALA A 159 10.11 -15.27 9.53
C ALA A 159 10.06 -16.73 9.09
N ALA A 160 10.27 -16.97 7.80
CA ALA A 160 10.50 -18.30 7.26
C ALA A 160 11.82 -18.36 6.51
N SER A 161 12.55 -19.47 6.64
CA SER A 161 13.70 -19.77 5.78
C SER A 161 13.22 -20.28 4.41
N ALA A 162 14.11 -20.30 3.41
CA ALA A 162 13.78 -20.84 2.10
C ALA A 162 13.31 -22.31 2.16
N ILE A 163 13.90 -23.14 3.03
CA ILE A 163 13.47 -24.52 3.25
C ILE A 163 12.07 -24.52 3.88
N GLY A 164 11.83 -23.68 4.88
CA GLY A 164 10.52 -23.53 5.49
C GLY A 164 9.45 -23.13 4.47
N LEU A 165 9.76 -22.16 3.62
CA LEU A 165 8.87 -21.76 2.53
C LEU A 165 8.61 -22.92 1.56
N TYR A 166 9.64 -23.71 1.18
CA TYR A 166 9.46 -24.88 0.32
C TYR A 166 8.50 -25.91 0.93
N MET A 167 8.63 -26.17 2.24
CA MET A 167 7.74 -27.05 2.99
C MET A 167 6.31 -26.53 3.02
N LEU A 168 6.11 -25.22 3.23
CA LEU A 168 4.80 -24.58 3.21
C LEU A 168 4.15 -24.68 1.83
N LEU A 169 4.92 -24.38 0.77
CA LEU A 169 4.44 -24.51 -0.60
C LEU A 169 4.02 -25.95 -0.94
N PHE A 170 4.74 -26.95 -0.43
CA PHE A 170 4.34 -28.36 -0.59
C PHE A 170 3.05 -28.68 0.16
N ARG A 171 2.94 -28.23 1.42
CA ARG A 171 1.75 -28.47 2.26
C ARG A 171 0.46 -27.92 1.64
N TYR A 172 0.55 -26.75 1.00
CA TYR A 172 -0.59 -26.09 0.34
C TYR A 172 -0.53 -26.17 -1.19
N ALA A 173 0.07 -27.25 -1.72
CA ALA A 173 0.24 -27.42 -3.17
C ALA A 173 -1.03 -27.81 -3.91
N ASP A 174 -2.02 -28.37 -3.23
CA ASP A 174 -3.24 -28.88 -3.85
C ASP A 174 -4.17 -27.75 -4.30
N GLU A 175 -5.02 -28.07 -5.26
CA GLU A 175 -6.03 -27.17 -5.79
C GLU A 175 -7.04 -26.77 -4.70
N GLY A 176 -7.37 -25.49 -4.67
CA GLY A 176 -8.23 -24.90 -3.64
C GLY A 176 -7.52 -24.67 -2.30
N SER A 177 -6.21 -24.95 -2.21
CA SER A 177 -5.42 -24.57 -1.04
C SER A 177 -4.90 -23.14 -1.14
N VAL A 178 -4.85 -22.43 0.00
CA VAL A 178 -4.39 -21.03 0.08
C VAL A 178 -3.31 -20.89 1.15
N LEU A 179 -2.13 -20.44 0.77
CA LEU A 179 -1.06 -20.04 1.67
C LEU A 179 -1.09 -18.52 1.87
N VAL A 180 -1.34 -18.06 3.08
CA VAL A 180 -1.24 -16.65 3.47
C VAL A 180 0.09 -16.40 4.14
N LEU A 181 0.86 -15.45 3.62
CA LEU A 181 2.12 -14.97 4.19
C LEU A 181 1.87 -13.57 4.77
N ASP A 182 1.66 -13.50 6.09
CA ASP A 182 1.31 -12.27 6.80
C ASP A 182 2.54 -11.71 7.53
N ASP A 183 2.98 -10.51 7.11
CA ASP A 183 4.21 -9.85 7.60
C ASP A 183 5.47 -10.75 7.50
N CYS A 184 5.49 -11.69 6.55
CA CYS A 184 6.64 -12.55 6.23
C CYS A 184 7.65 -11.87 5.30
N ASP A 185 7.92 -10.61 5.50
CA ASP A 185 8.71 -9.77 4.59
C ASP A 185 10.14 -10.30 4.37
N SER A 186 10.71 -11.05 5.33
CA SER A 186 12.03 -11.68 5.19
C SER A 186 12.15 -12.58 3.95
N ILE A 187 11.07 -13.23 3.53
CA ILE A 187 11.00 -14.07 2.33
C ILE A 187 11.25 -13.25 1.06
N LEU A 188 10.79 -12.00 1.05
CA LEU A 188 10.94 -11.09 -0.09
C LEU A 188 12.36 -10.52 -0.23
N PHE A 189 13.21 -10.70 0.79
CA PHE A 189 14.61 -10.28 0.79
C PHE A 189 15.61 -11.44 0.60
N ASP A 190 15.11 -12.68 0.56
CA ASP A 190 15.93 -13.87 0.32
C ASP A 190 15.79 -14.34 -1.14
N GLU A 191 16.92 -14.41 -1.85
CA GLU A 191 16.94 -14.72 -3.29
C GLU A 191 16.39 -16.13 -3.60
N ILE A 192 16.66 -17.12 -2.72
CA ILE A 192 16.19 -18.48 -2.91
C ILE A 192 14.68 -18.53 -2.74
N SER A 193 14.15 -17.91 -1.68
CA SER A 193 12.73 -17.77 -1.42
C SER A 193 11.99 -17.07 -2.56
N LEU A 194 12.57 -15.99 -3.09
CA LEU A 194 12.02 -15.28 -4.25
C LEU A 194 11.92 -16.16 -5.49
N ASN A 195 12.94 -17.02 -5.75
CA ASN A 195 12.91 -17.91 -6.88
C ASN A 195 11.85 -19.01 -6.72
N LEU A 196 11.63 -19.51 -5.50
CA LEU A 196 10.54 -20.43 -5.18
C LEU A 196 9.16 -19.76 -5.42
N LEU A 197 9.00 -18.51 -4.96
CA LEU A 197 7.77 -17.75 -5.16
C LEU A 197 7.50 -17.46 -6.64
N LYS A 198 8.51 -17.10 -7.42
CA LYS A 198 8.37 -16.89 -8.87
C LYS A 198 7.90 -18.17 -9.56
N ALA A 199 8.41 -19.35 -9.16
CA ALA A 199 7.97 -20.64 -9.68
C ALA A 199 6.54 -20.97 -9.26
N ALA A 200 6.17 -20.68 -8.00
CA ALA A 200 4.82 -20.91 -7.48
C ALA A 200 3.76 -20.01 -8.11
N LEU A 201 4.14 -18.80 -8.52
CA LEU A 201 3.27 -17.77 -9.09
C LEU A 201 3.34 -17.71 -10.63
N ASP A 202 4.07 -18.63 -11.25
CA ASP A 202 4.24 -18.62 -12.71
C ASP A 202 2.90 -18.68 -13.45
N SER A 203 2.82 -17.97 -14.58
CA SER A 203 1.61 -17.93 -15.42
C SER A 203 1.41 -19.17 -16.30
N GLY A 204 2.41 -20.05 -16.35
CA GLY A 204 2.36 -21.30 -17.13
C GLY A 204 1.25 -22.25 -16.69
N LYS A 205 0.95 -23.25 -17.55
CA LYS A 205 -0.08 -24.25 -17.26
C LYS A 205 0.26 -25.13 -16.06
N LYS A 206 1.56 -25.46 -15.88
CA LYS A 206 2.07 -26.27 -14.77
C LYS A 206 3.12 -25.49 -13.99
N ARG A 207 2.89 -25.28 -12.72
CA ARG A 207 3.80 -24.56 -11.81
C ARG A 207 4.63 -25.59 -11.06
N MET A 208 5.82 -25.91 -11.60
CA MET A 208 6.72 -26.91 -11.02
C MET A 208 7.73 -26.22 -10.10
N ILE A 209 7.72 -26.58 -8.83
CA ILE A 209 8.69 -26.11 -7.85
C ILE A 209 9.69 -27.22 -7.59
N SER A 210 10.98 -26.89 -7.50
CA SER A 210 12.03 -27.87 -7.26
C SER A 210 13.08 -27.35 -6.28
N TRP A 211 13.54 -28.26 -5.42
CA TRP A 211 14.66 -28.06 -4.51
C TRP A 211 15.78 -29.02 -4.86
N LYS A 212 16.93 -28.52 -5.29
CA LYS A 212 18.03 -29.36 -5.79
C LYS A 212 19.16 -29.55 -4.79
N ALA A 213 19.14 -28.84 -3.68
CA ALA A 213 20.14 -29.04 -2.62
C ALA A 213 19.73 -30.20 -1.70
N GLU A 214 20.71 -30.94 -1.23
CA GLU A 214 20.46 -31.99 -0.24
C GLU A 214 19.94 -31.40 1.07
N SER A 215 18.85 -31.98 1.61
CA SER A 215 18.21 -31.51 2.84
C SER A 215 17.71 -32.67 3.68
N SER A 216 18.31 -32.86 4.84
CA SER A 216 17.86 -33.85 5.83
C SER A 216 16.47 -33.50 6.37
N ALA A 217 16.10 -32.21 6.44
CA ALA A 217 14.80 -31.77 6.87
C ALA A 217 13.69 -32.21 5.91
N LEU A 218 13.88 -32.01 4.60
CA LEU A 218 12.89 -32.42 3.58
C LEU A 218 12.74 -33.96 3.54
N ARG A 219 13.84 -34.71 3.67
CA ARG A 219 13.77 -36.19 3.74
C ARG A 219 12.98 -36.68 4.95
N ARG A 220 13.20 -36.08 6.12
CA ARG A 220 12.50 -36.47 7.36
C ARG A 220 11.00 -36.23 7.26
N GLU A 221 10.59 -35.13 6.61
CA GLU A 221 9.19 -34.78 6.40
C GLU A 221 8.57 -35.48 5.17
N GLY A 222 9.33 -36.30 4.44
CA GLY A 222 8.86 -36.98 3.24
C GLY A 222 8.52 -36.05 2.06
N ILE A 223 9.12 -34.86 2.02
CA ILE A 223 8.83 -33.88 1.00
C ILE A 223 9.70 -34.14 -0.24
N PRO A 224 9.11 -34.27 -1.45
CA PRO A 224 9.84 -34.58 -2.66
C PRO A 224 10.70 -33.40 -3.13
N GLU A 225 11.74 -33.68 -3.88
CA GLU A 225 12.62 -32.65 -4.49
C GLU A 225 11.93 -31.81 -5.57
N LYS A 226 10.77 -32.26 -6.06
CA LYS A 226 9.99 -31.58 -7.08
C LYS A 226 8.51 -31.92 -6.94
N PHE A 227 7.68 -30.91 -7.03
CA PHE A 227 6.22 -31.06 -7.02
C PHE A 227 5.53 -30.00 -7.88
N GLU A 228 4.30 -30.25 -8.26
CA GLU A 228 3.44 -29.28 -8.92
C GLU A 228 2.67 -28.48 -7.85
N PHE A 229 2.72 -27.16 -7.93
CA PHE A 229 1.96 -26.26 -7.06
C PHE A 229 0.70 -25.81 -7.79
N ARG A 230 -0.47 -26.12 -7.25
CA ARG A 230 -1.78 -25.73 -7.80
C ARG A 230 -2.55 -24.80 -6.86
N GLY A 231 -2.05 -24.59 -5.66
CA GLY A 231 -2.61 -23.68 -4.68
C GLY A 231 -2.49 -22.19 -5.06
N SER A 232 -2.95 -21.34 -4.17
CA SER A 232 -2.89 -19.88 -4.28
C SER A 232 -2.06 -19.27 -3.14
N ILE A 233 -1.50 -18.08 -3.36
CA ILE A 233 -0.68 -17.38 -2.36
C ILE A 233 -1.24 -15.98 -2.15
N ILE A 234 -1.45 -15.60 -0.89
CA ILE A 234 -1.82 -14.24 -0.48
C ILE A 234 -0.71 -13.66 0.37
N PHE A 235 -0.11 -12.56 -0.08
CA PHE A 235 0.85 -11.79 0.70
C PHE A 235 0.14 -10.65 1.40
N ILE A 236 0.30 -10.53 2.71
CA ILE A 236 -0.14 -9.38 3.48
C ILE A 236 1.11 -8.69 4.02
N THR A 237 1.29 -7.41 3.69
CA THR A 237 2.48 -6.67 4.09
C THR A 237 2.17 -5.20 4.37
N ASN A 238 3.03 -4.56 5.15
CA ASN A 238 3.03 -3.12 5.38
C ASN A 238 4.05 -2.39 4.47
N LEU A 239 4.81 -3.13 3.66
CA LEU A 239 5.80 -2.56 2.74
C LEU A 239 5.12 -1.76 1.63
N LYS A 240 5.68 -0.59 1.35
CA LYS A 240 5.32 0.21 0.16
C LYS A 240 6.32 -0.10 -0.94
N PHE A 241 5.91 -0.91 -1.89
CA PHE A 241 6.77 -1.38 -2.99
C PHE A 241 7.33 -0.24 -3.84
N ASP A 242 6.56 0.82 -4.04
CA ASP A 242 6.96 2.00 -4.82
C ASP A 242 8.15 2.76 -4.23
N LYS A 243 8.43 2.58 -2.93
CA LYS A 243 9.52 3.27 -2.22
C LYS A 243 10.80 2.46 -2.11
N THR A 244 10.78 1.18 -2.51
CA THR A 244 11.97 0.31 -2.48
C THR A 244 12.94 0.66 -3.61
N LYS A 245 14.26 0.49 -3.36
CA LYS A 245 15.34 0.82 -4.31
C LYS A 245 16.30 -0.37 -4.49
N GLY A 246 17.01 -0.40 -5.62
CA GLY A 246 18.06 -1.40 -5.90
C GLY A 246 17.50 -2.77 -6.30
N LYS A 247 18.31 -3.83 -6.16
CA LYS A 247 17.97 -5.21 -6.57
C LYS A 247 16.66 -5.74 -5.99
N ILE A 248 16.29 -5.28 -4.79
CA ILE A 248 15.04 -5.67 -4.14
C ILE A 248 13.84 -5.18 -4.95
N LYS A 249 13.92 -3.97 -5.52
CA LYS A 249 12.86 -3.44 -6.37
C LYS A 249 12.58 -4.36 -7.56
N ASP A 250 13.62 -4.80 -8.28
CA ASP A 250 13.47 -5.67 -9.45
C ASP A 250 12.83 -7.02 -9.08
N HIS A 251 13.17 -7.54 -7.88
CA HIS A 251 12.59 -8.78 -7.37
C HIS A 251 11.10 -8.61 -6.97
N LEU A 252 10.77 -7.50 -6.30
CA LEU A 252 9.38 -7.19 -5.94
C LEU A 252 8.52 -6.93 -7.17
N GLU A 253 9.03 -6.20 -8.17
CA GLU A 253 8.36 -6.00 -9.46
C GLU A 253 8.06 -7.34 -10.15
N ALA A 254 8.98 -8.30 -10.07
CA ALA A 254 8.76 -9.65 -10.62
C ALA A 254 7.65 -10.43 -9.90
N ILE A 255 7.46 -10.26 -8.60
CA ILE A 255 6.35 -10.84 -7.84
C ILE A 255 5.05 -10.09 -8.18
N MET A 256 5.07 -8.74 -8.17
CA MET A 256 3.89 -7.93 -8.47
C MET A 256 3.35 -8.19 -9.88
N SER A 257 4.22 -8.42 -10.87
CA SER A 257 3.78 -8.74 -12.24
C SER A 257 3.02 -10.09 -12.36
N ARG A 258 3.09 -10.93 -11.32
CA ARG A 258 2.44 -12.25 -11.24
C ARG A 258 1.25 -12.28 -10.29
N CYS A 259 1.06 -11.22 -9.52
CA CYS A 259 0.02 -11.11 -8.50
C CYS A 259 -0.94 -9.98 -8.82
N HIS A 260 -2.18 -10.13 -8.38
CA HIS A 260 -3.07 -8.98 -8.24
C HIS A 260 -2.60 -8.15 -7.05
N TYR A 261 -2.62 -6.83 -7.20
CA TYR A 261 -2.16 -5.90 -6.17
C TYR A 261 -3.34 -5.09 -5.64
N LEU A 262 -3.58 -5.20 -4.34
CA LEU A 262 -4.62 -4.45 -3.64
C LEU A 262 -4.00 -3.54 -2.59
N ASP A 263 -4.14 -2.25 -2.79
CA ASP A 263 -3.67 -1.22 -1.86
C ASP A 263 -4.82 -0.73 -0.98
N LEU A 264 -4.70 -1.01 0.33
CA LEU A 264 -5.61 -0.55 1.37
C LEU A 264 -5.03 0.65 2.16
N THR A 265 -4.13 1.41 1.54
CA THR A 265 -3.54 2.60 2.16
C THR A 265 -4.64 3.63 2.46
N MET A 266 -4.57 4.18 3.65
CA MET A 266 -5.36 5.29 4.14
C MET A 266 -4.40 6.45 4.38
N ASP A 267 -4.43 7.44 3.50
CA ASP A 267 -3.43 8.51 3.49
C ASP A 267 -3.72 9.56 4.56
N THR A 268 -4.99 9.77 4.89
CA THR A 268 -5.40 10.80 5.84
C THR A 268 -5.79 10.25 7.21
N MET A 269 -5.64 11.09 8.23
CA MET A 269 -6.12 10.77 9.57
C MET A 269 -7.64 10.62 9.60
N ARG A 270 -8.36 11.42 8.79
CA ARG A 270 -9.80 11.36 8.62
C ARG A 270 -10.25 9.98 8.16
N GLU A 271 -9.65 9.43 7.11
CA GLU A 271 -9.95 8.07 6.62
C GLU A 271 -9.76 7.00 7.70
N ARG A 272 -8.68 7.10 8.48
CA ARG A 272 -8.42 6.13 9.56
C ARG A 272 -9.47 6.19 10.66
N ILE A 273 -9.90 7.38 11.06
CA ILE A 273 -10.95 7.55 12.06
C ILE A 273 -12.30 7.05 11.51
N LEU A 274 -12.63 7.37 10.25
CA LEU A 274 -13.86 6.89 9.62
C LEU A 274 -13.88 5.36 9.50
N ARG A 275 -12.75 4.75 9.19
CA ARG A 275 -12.62 3.29 9.19
C ARG A 275 -12.83 2.69 10.58
N VAL A 276 -12.28 3.31 11.62
CA VAL A 276 -12.51 2.89 13.00
C VAL A 276 -14.00 2.97 13.34
N LYS A 277 -14.66 4.10 13.04
CA LYS A 277 -16.11 4.27 13.27
C LYS A 277 -16.93 3.18 12.58
N GLN A 278 -16.63 2.94 11.30
CA GLN A 278 -17.30 1.92 10.50
C GLN A 278 -17.20 0.54 11.15
N ILE A 279 -15.98 0.10 11.48
CA ILE A 279 -15.75 -1.27 11.99
C ILE A 279 -16.29 -1.46 13.41
N VAL A 280 -16.28 -0.42 14.24
CA VAL A 280 -16.93 -0.46 15.55
C VAL A 280 -18.46 -0.57 15.38
N ALA A 281 -19.06 0.25 14.49
CA ALA A 281 -20.50 0.17 14.18
C ALA A 281 -20.88 -1.20 13.57
N ASP A 282 -19.99 -1.84 12.80
CA ASP A 282 -20.19 -3.19 12.27
C ASP A 282 -20.05 -4.28 13.36
N GLY A 283 -19.79 -3.89 14.61
CA GLY A 283 -19.82 -4.76 15.78
C GLY A 283 -18.49 -5.38 16.18
N MET A 284 -17.37 -4.71 15.92
CA MET A 284 -16.04 -5.16 16.34
C MET A 284 -15.94 -5.42 17.85
N LEU A 285 -16.67 -4.68 18.67
CA LEU A 285 -16.59 -4.75 20.12
C LEU A 285 -17.65 -5.63 20.77
N LYS A 286 -18.48 -6.36 20.00
CA LYS A 286 -19.55 -7.23 20.53
C LYS A 286 -19.05 -8.24 21.57
N ASP A 287 -17.89 -8.85 21.33
CA ASP A 287 -17.31 -9.84 22.24
C ASP A 287 -16.80 -9.22 23.55
N TYR A 288 -16.55 -7.91 23.55
CA TYR A 288 -16.19 -7.17 24.75
C TYR A 288 -17.37 -6.96 25.71
N LYS A 289 -18.62 -7.10 25.21
CA LYS A 289 -19.86 -6.84 25.94
C LYS A 289 -19.90 -5.41 26.50
N ILE A 290 -19.39 -4.48 25.74
CA ILE A 290 -19.46 -3.04 25.98
C ILE A 290 -20.79 -2.58 25.38
N ASP A 291 -21.50 -1.72 26.07
CA ASP A 291 -22.72 -1.10 25.54
C ASP A 291 -22.41 -0.02 24.49
N GLN A 292 -23.44 0.45 23.81
CA GLN A 292 -23.30 1.44 22.75
C GLN A 292 -22.67 2.76 23.26
N GLU A 293 -22.98 3.16 24.48
CA GLU A 293 -22.42 4.36 25.09
C GLU A 293 -20.91 4.23 25.29
N GLY A 294 -20.44 3.07 25.75
CA GLY A 294 -19.02 2.78 25.90
C GLY A 294 -18.29 2.68 24.56
N GLU A 295 -18.91 2.10 23.52
CA GLU A 295 -18.35 2.07 22.18
C GLU A 295 -18.19 3.50 21.64
N ASP A 296 -19.19 4.35 21.81
CA ASP A 296 -19.16 5.75 21.40
C ASP A 296 -18.12 6.56 22.17
N GLU A 297 -17.97 6.32 23.48
CA GLU A 297 -16.89 6.94 24.28
C GLU A 297 -15.51 6.59 23.75
N ILE A 298 -15.26 5.32 23.43
CA ILE A 298 -13.96 4.85 22.90
C ILE A 298 -13.66 5.54 21.57
N VAL A 299 -14.64 5.57 20.66
CA VAL A 299 -14.49 6.19 19.34
C VAL A 299 -14.27 7.71 19.48
N ASN A 300 -15.03 8.38 20.34
CA ASN A 300 -14.89 9.81 20.62
C ASN A 300 -13.52 10.15 21.23
N PHE A 301 -13.03 9.31 22.15
CA PHE A 301 -11.67 9.47 22.72
C PHE A 301 -10.60 9.37 21.63
N MET A 302 -10.72 8.39 20.72
CA MET A 302 -9.79 8.25 19.60
C MET A 302 -9.84 9.45 18.66
N GLN A 303 -11.01 9.95 18.34
CA GLN A 303 -11.18 11.11 17.47
C GLN A 303 -10.58 12.37 18.09
N LYS A 304 -10.89 12.67 19.35
CA LYS A 304 -10.36 13.83 20.09
C LYS A 304 -8.84 13.81 20.23
N ASN A 305 -8.27 12.62 20.40
CA ASN A 305 -6.83 12.43 20.61
C ASN A 305 -6.07 11.94 19.38
N SER A 306 -6.67 11.97 18.20
CA SER A 306 -6.12 11.35 16.96
C SER A 306 -4.68 11.79 16.65
N GLY A 307 -4.35 13.08 16.84
CA GLY A 307 -2.99 13.60 16.63
C GLY A 307 -1.99 13.22 17.73
N ARG A 308 -2.46 12.80 18.90
CA ARG A 308 -1.62 12.48 20.07
C ARG A 308 -1.52 10.98 20.34
N LEU A 309 -2.44 10.17 19.83
CA LEU A 309 -2.37 8.71 19.95
C LEU A 309 -1.10 8.16 19.30
N ARG A 310 -0.54 7.10 19.88
CA ARG A 310 0.62 6.38 19.30
C ARG A 310 0.31 5.84 17.90
N GLU A 311 -0.94 5.42 17.68
CA GLU A 311 -1.46 4.99 16.39
C GLU A 311 -2.98 5.23 16.33
N VAL A 312 -3.53 5.43 15.14
CA VAL A 312 -4.97 5.38 14.88
C VAL A 312 -5.22 4.14 14.04
N SER A 313 -5.71 3.09 14.70
CA SER A 313 -5.85 1.75 14.12
C SER A 313 -6.90 0.94 14.88
N LEU A 314 -7.37 -0.16 14.29
CA LEU A 314 -8.27 -1.10 14.98
C LEU A 314 -7.58 -1.77 16.20
N ARG A 315 -6.24 -1.92 16.17
CA ARG A 315 -5.49 -2.40 17.35
C ARG A 315 -5.58 -1.41 18.52
N MET A 316 -5.65 -0.12 18.24
CA MET A 316 -5.85 0.88 19.30
C MET A 316 -7.27 0.79 19.87
N VAL A 317 -8.28 0.51 19.04
CA VAL A 317 -9.65 0.26 19.53
C VAL A 317 -9.67 -0.88 20.55
N THR A 318 -9.04 -2.02 20.23
CA THR A 318 -9.00 -3.16 21.16
C THR A 318 -8.27 -2.82 22.45
N LYS A 319 -7.13 -2.10 22.38
CA LYS A 319 -6.42 -1.65 23.60
C LYS A 319 -7.29 -0.74 24.47
N LEU A 320 -8.05 0.17 23.89
CA LEU A 320 -8.95 1.04 24.64
C LEU A 320 -10.14 0.26 25.22
N ALA A 321 -10.67 -0.70 24.48
CA ALA A 321 -11.73 -1.59 24.94
C ALA A 321 -11.27 -2.47 26.12
N ASP A 322 -10.02 -2.97 26.09
CA ASP A 322 -9.41 -3.67 27.23
C ASP A 322 -9.38 -2.80 28.50
N LEU A 323 -8.96 -1.52 28.35
CA LEU A 323 -8.92 -0.58 29.47
C LEU A 323 -10.33 -0.22 29.97
N TYR A 324 -11.28 -0.04 29.07
CA TYR A 324 -12.68 0.21 29.41
C TYR A 324 -13.26 -0.95 30.21
N LYS A 325 -13.09 -2.18 29.70
CA LYS A 325 -13.54 -3.41 30.37
C LYS A 325 -12.89 -3.62 31.75
N MET A 326 -11.61 -3.26 31.86
CA MET A 326 -10.87 -3.37 33.13
C MET A 326 -11.40 -2.40 34.18
N ASN A 327 -11.68 -1.14 33.83
CA ASN A 327 -12.20 -0.13 34.75
C ASN A 327 -12.91 1.00 33.99
N PRO A 328 -14.25 0.88 33.80
CA PRO A 328 -15.04 1.87 33.08
C PRO A 328 -14.95 3.30 33.61
N ASN A 329 -14.75 3.46 34.92
CA ASN A 329 -14.69 4.81 35.54
C ASN A 329 -13.31 5.47 35.41
N ARG A 330 -12.26 4.73 35.05
CA ARG A 330 -10.87 5.25 35.05
C ARG A 330 -10.15 4.99 33.73
N TRP A 331 -10.77 4.35 32.76
CA TRP A 331 -10.14 3.91 31.53
C TRP A 331 -9.46 5.06 30.74
N GLN A 332 -10.06 6.26 30.71
CA GLN A 332 -9.50 7.41 30.00
C GLN A 332 -8.15 7.82 30.57
N SER A 333 -8.03 7.92 31.90
CA SER A 333 -6.76 8.24 32.55
C SER A 333 -5.68 7.18 32.29
N LEU A 334 -6.08 5.90 32.24
CA LEU A 334 -5.20 4.80 31.87
C LEU A 334 -4.77 4.91 30.39
N ALA A 335 -5.70 5.24 29.50
CA ALA A 335 -5.44 5.44 28.09
C ALA A 335 -4.51 6.63 27.83
N GLU A 336 -4.68 7.73 28.55
CA GLU A 336 -3.77 8.88 28.49
C GLU A 336 -2.34 8.52 28.88
N SER A 337 -2.19 7.65 29.87
CA SER A 337 -0.87 7.20 30.33
C SER A 337 -0.19 6.20 29.41
N THR A 338 -0.96 5.34 28.74
CA THR A 338 -0.43 4.19 28.00
C THR A 338 -0.50 4.33 26.47
N CYS A 339 -1.51 5.03 25.95
CA CYS A 339 -1.81 5.11 24.52
C CYS A 339 -1.45 6.44 23.88
N ILE A 340 -1.22 7.50 24.66
CA ILE A 340 -0.86 8.83 24.17
C ILE A 340 0.67 8.97 24.07
N LYS A 341 1.15 9.69 23.04
CA LYS A 341 2.56 10.11 22.91
C LYS A 341 2.84 11.20 23.94
N ARG A 342 3.93 11.10 24.64
CA ARG A 342 4.47 12.17 25.50
C ARG A 342 5.17 13.22 24.67
#